data_fb45cc2db3043df7ea06c0400f15ba10
#
_entry.id   fb45cc2db3043df7ea06c0400f15ba10
#
_cell.length_a   1.000
_cell.length_b   1.000
_cell.length_c   1.000
_cell.angle_alpha   90.00
_cell.angle_beta   90.00
_cell.angle_gamma   90.00
#
_symmetry.space_group_name_H-M   'P 1'
#
loop_
_entity.id
_entity.type
_entity.pdbx_description
1 polymer ?
#
loop_
_entity_poly.entity_id
_entity_poly.type
_entity_poly.pdbx_seq_one_letter_code
_entity_poly.pdbx_strand_id
1 'polypeptide(L)'
;SPDSTSDGNLKKRWKIIDGKRCLIKGGSNPFRQQPFNEVIASGIMERLGIPHVSYTVIWSKDAPYSVCEDFVTENTELIPAWRLLQAKKQKNSTSRYRHLLECCELLGIGNITPFLDRMLVLDYIIANEDRHFNNFGALRNAETLEWLGMAPIYDSGSSLGYDKMPGQM
;
A
#
# COMPACT_ATOMS: atom_id res chain seq x y z
N SER A 1 3.95 -14.44 -15.88
CA SER A 1 4.22 -13.29 -16.74
C SER A 1 4.45 -12.06 -15.87
N PRO A 2 5.42 -11.17 -16.19
CA PRO A 2 5.64 -9.91 -15.44
C PRO A 2 4.43 -8.98 -15.40
N ASP A 3 3.38 -9.28 -16.17
CA ASP A 3 2.16 -8.49 -16.29
C ASP A 3 1.01 -8.96 -15.38
N SER A 4 1.19 -10.04 -14.63
CA SER A 4 0.21 -10.47 -13.63
C SER A 4 0.37 -9.64 -12.35
N THR A 5 -0.19 -8.45 -12.36
CA THR A 5 -0.33 -7.64 -11.14
C THR A 5 -1.51 -8.14 -10.34
N SER A 6 -1.30 -8.21 -9.03
CA SER A 6 -2.27 -8.46 -7.98
C SER A 6 -3.65 -7.84 -8.24
N ASP A 7 -4.67 -8.52 -7.78
CA ASP A 7 -6.09 -8.17 -7.79
C ASP A 7 -6.39 -6.69 -7.68
N GLY A 8 -7.06 -6.15 -8.68
CA GLY A 8 -7.56 -4.78 -8.69
C GLY A 8 -8.02 -4.36 -10.08
N ASN A 9 -9.22 -3.82 -10.17
CA ASN A 9 -9.90 -3.38 -11.41
C ASN A 9 -9.22 -2.20 -12.15
N LEU A 10 -8.14 -1.63 -11.61
CA LEU A 10 -7.43 -0.50 -12.22
C LEU A 10 -6.38 -0.99 -13.21
N LYS A 11 -6.23 -0.26 -14.33
CA LYS A 11 -5.15 -0.51 -15.29
C LYS A 11 -3.80 -0.30 -14.62
N LYS A 12 -3.02 -1.37 -14.48
CA LYS A 12 -1.68 -1.36 -13.87
C LYS A 12 -0.67 -1.90 -14.88
N ARG A 13 0.54 -1.31 -14.91
CA ARG A 13 1.65 -1.82 -15.72
C ARG A 13 2.99 -1.46 -15.07
N TRP A 14 3.95 -2.35 -15.20
CA TRP A 14 5.34 -2.08 -14.87
C TRP A 14 6.09 -1.48 -16.06
N LYS A 15 6.98 -0.55 -15.80
CA LYS A 15 7.83 0.08 -16.81
C LYS A 15 9.17 0.47 -16.18
N ILE A 16 10.24 0.41 -16.97
CA ILE A 16 11.52 1.01 -16.58
C ILE A 16 11.48 2.49 -16.98
N ILE A 17 11.70 3.36 -16.02
CA ILE A 17 11.78 4.82 -16.19
C ILE A 17 13.09 5.27 -15.54
N ASP A 18 13.98 5.89 -16.31
CA ASP A 18 15.30 6.36 -15.85
C ASP A 18 16.10 5.26 -15.13
N GLY A 19 16.06 4.02 -15.66
CA GLY A 19 16.75 2.86 -15.12
C GLY A 19 16.09 2.21 -13.91
N LYS A 20 14.97 2.75 -13.41
CA LYS A 20 14.23 2.24 -12.25
C LYS A 20 12.95 1.54 -12.67
N ARG A 21 12.62 0.44 -12.00
CA ARG A 21 11.35 -0.25 -12.17
C ARG A 21 10.25 0.54 -11.49
N CYS A 22 9.24 0.97 -12.26
CA CYS A 22 8.15 1.80 -11.79
C CYS A 22 6.80 1.15 -12.07
N LEU A 23 5.88 1.25 -11.11
CA LEU A 23 4.48 0.89 -11.28
C LEU A 23 3.68 2.11 -11.75
N ILE A 24 2.96 1.95 -12.86
CA ILE A 24 2.04 2.94 -13.40
C ILE A 24 0.62 2.46 -13.15
N LYS A 25 -0.21 3.27 -12.48
CA LYS A 25 -1.60 2.95 -12.12
C LYS A 25 -2.55 4.02 -12.65
N GLY A 26 -3.62 3.61 -13.34
CA GLY A 26 -4.72 4.49 -13.72
C GLY A 26 -5.76 4.62 -12.63
N GLY A 27 -6.71 5.54 -12.83
CA GLY A 27 -7.90 5.67 -11.99
C GLY A 27 -9.13 5.02 -12.63
N SER A 28 -10.16 4.75 -11.81
CA SER A 28 -11.46 4.25 -12.25
C SER A 28 -12.34 5.37 -12.82
N ASN A 29 -13.15 5.03 -13.81
CA ASN A 29 -14.16 5.94 -14.33
C ASN A 29 -15.30 6.14 -13.30
N PRO A 30 -16.01 7.30 -13.35
CA PRO A 30 -15.81 8.40 -14.29
C PRO A 30 -14.72 9.40 -13.88
N PHE A 31 -14.34 9.46 -12.59
CA PHE A 31 -13.56 10.58 -12.05
C PHE A 31 -12.05 10.44 -12.22
N ARG A 32 -11.53 9.19 -12.25
CA ARG A 32 -10.10 8.88 -12.34
C ARG A 32 -9.26 9.61 -11.29
N GLN A 33 -9.79 9.79 -10.09
CA GLN A 33 -9.21 10.61 -9.03
C GLN A 33 -8.04 9.91 -8.32
N GLN A 34 -8.02 8.56 -8.28
CA GLN A 34 -7.04 7.79 -7.51
C GLN A 34 -5.57 8.19 -7.76
N PRO A 35 -5.10 8.49 -8.99
CA PRO A 35 -3.73 8.95 -9.20
C PRO A 35 -3.36 10.22 -8.44
N PHE A 36 -4.29 11.16 -8.32
CA PHE A 36 -4.09 12.39 -7.55
C PHE A 36 -4.11 12.12 -6.05
N ASN A 37 -5.00 11.24 -5.59
CA ASN A 37 -5.10 10.86 -4.18
C ASN A 37 -3.83 10.17 -3.70
N GLU A 38 -3.17 9.33 -4.53
CA GLU A 38 -1.86 8.76 -4.22
C GLU A 38 -0.82 9.86 -3.93
N VAL A 39 -0.76 10.88 -4.76
CA VAL A 39 0.19 12.00 -4.60
C VAL A 39 -0.15 12.83 -3.36
N ILE A 40 -1.43 13.13 -3.12
CA ILE A 40 -1.88 13.86 -1.93
C ILE A 40 -1.53 13.07 -0.66
N ALA A 41 -1.86 11.78 -0.62
CA ALA A 41 -1.54 10.91 0.51
C ALA A 41 -0.03 10.84 0.75
N SER A 42 0.78 10.69 -0.31
CA SER A 42 2.25 10.71 -0.26
C SER A 42 2.75 12.03 0.34
N GLY A 43 2.24 13.18 -0.09
CA GLY A 43 2.61 14.49 0.44
C GLY A 43 2.22 14.71 1.92
N ILE A 44 1.11 14.11 2.37
CA ILE A 44 0.72 14.13 3.78
C ILE A 44 1.69 13.27 4.60
N MET A 45 1.98 12.05 4.13
CA MET A 45 2.92 11.14 4.81
C MET A 45 4.32 11.71 4.91
N GLU A 46 4.81 12.39 3.87
CA GLU A 46 6.09 13.10 3.88
C GLU A 46 6.15 14.12 5.02
N ARG A 47 5.13 14.97 5.15
CA ARG A 47 5.04 15.99 6.21
C ARG A 47 4.92 15.42 7.62
N LEU A 48 4.31 14.24 7.74
CA LEU A 48 4.14 13.54 9.02
C LEU A 48 5.33 12.63 9.37
N GLY A 49 6.35 12.54 8.50
CA GLY A 49 7.48 11.64 8.68
C GLY A 49 7.09 10.16 8.71
N ILE A 50 6.05 9.77 7.97
CA ILE A 50 5.58 8.39 7.86
C ILE A 50 6.29 7.71 6.69
N PRO A 51 6.98 6.57 6.89
CA PRO A 51 7.58 5.81 5.79
C PRO A 51 6.53 5.39 4.75
N HIS A 52 6.70 5.83 3.53
CA HIS A 52 5.73 5.64 2.45
C HIS A 52 6.41 5.55 1.08
N VAL A 53 5.65 5.07 0.10
CA VAL A 53 6.04 5.11 -1.31
C VAL A 53 5.68 6.48 -1.89
N SER A 54 6.64 7.13 -2.52
CA SER A 54 6.42 8.43 -3.18
C SER A 54 5.75 8.24 -4.54
N TYR A 55 4.78 9.11 -4.83
CA TYR A 55 4.01 9.07 -6.08
C TYR A 55 4.12 10.38 -6.84
N THR A 56 4.10 10.27 -8.18
CA THR A 56 3.96 11.39 -9.11
C THR A 56 2.80 11.11 -10.06
N VAL A 57 2.27 12.17 -10.72
CA VAL A 57 1.24 12.02 -11.76
C VAL A 57 1.86 12.25 -13.13
N ILE A 58 1.54 11.39 -14.07
CA ILE A 58 1.79 11.59 -15.51
C ILE A 58 0.49 11.56 -16.28
N TRP A 59 0.45 12.22 -17.43
CA TRP A 59 -0.67 12.19 -18.35
C TRP A 59 -0.36 11.30 -19.55
N SER A 60 -1.31 10.47 -19.95
CA SER A 60 -1.21 9.65 -21.14
C SER A 60 -2.59 9.49 -21.77
N LYS A 61 -2.73 9.88 -23.05
CA LYS A 61 -4.01 9.81 -23.79
C LYS A 61 -5.18 10.45 -23.01
N ASP A 62 -4.98 11.66 -22.54
CA ASP A 62 -5.97 12.45 -21.80
C ASP A 62 -6.47 11.79 -20.47
N ALA A 63 -5.66 10.92 -19.92
CA ALA A 63 -5.94 10.30 -18.63
C ALA A 63 -4.74 10.45 -17.65
N PRO A 64 -5.02 10.71 -16.34
CA PRO A 64 -3.99 10.74 -15.32
C PRO A 64 -3.59 9.31 -14.92
N TYR A 65 -2.31 9.13 -14.62
CA TYR A 65 -1.75 7.92 -14.05
C TYR A 65 -0.82 8.28 -12.90
N SER A 66 -0.90 7.56 -11.79
CA SER A 66 0.13 7.64 -10.76
C SER A 66 1.32 6.76 -11.14
N VAL A 67 2.51 7.22 -10.77
CA VAL A 67 3.77 6.51 -10.96
C VAL A 67 4.49 6.46 -9.65
N CYS A 68 4.94 5.29 -9.25
CA CYS A 68 5.84 5.10 -8.12
C CYS A 68 6.98 4.14 -8.48
N GLU A 69 8.13 4.33 -7.86
CA GLU A 69 9.24 3.39 -7.94
C GLU A 69 8.89 2.10 -7.17
N ASP A 70 9.33 0.96 -7.67
CA ASP A 70 9.23 -0.30 -6.96
C ASP A 70 10.14 -0.28 -5.74
N PHE A 71 9.55 -0.43 -4.56
CA PHE A 71 10.30 -0.50 -3.31
C PHE A 71 10.80 -1.91 -2.96
N VAL A 72 10.36 -2.90 -3.74
CA VAL A 72 10.87 -4.29 -3.64
C VAL A 72 12.09 -4.40 -4.55
N THR A 73 13.22 -4.84 -3.98
CA THR A 73 14.50 -5.01 -4.68
C THR A 73 14.73 -6.48 -5.05
N GLU A 74 15.81 -6.77 -5.75
CA GLU A 74 16.21 -8.16 -6.07
C GLU A 74 16.43 -9.03 -4.83
N ASN A 75 16.84 -8.40 -3.71
CA ASN A 75 17.16 -9.09 -2.46
C ASN A 75 16.02 -9.05 -1.44
N THR A 76 14.87 -8.49 -1.79
CA THR A 76 13.75 -8.35 -0.87
C THR A 76 12.46 -8.89 -1.46
N GLU A 77 11.54 -9.30 -0.59
CA GLU A 77 10.18 -9.67 -0.97
C GLU A 77 9.17 -9.01 -0.05
N LEU A 78 8.03 -8.65 -0.60
CA LEU A 78 6.89 -8.13 0.15
C LEU A 78 5.99 -9.29 0.56
N ILE A 79 5.81 -9.46 1.87
CA ILE A 79 4.86 -10.41 2.44
C ILE A 79 3.62 -9.63 2.89
N PRO A 80 2.48 -9.73 2.19
CA PRO A 80 1.28 -8.98 2.54
C PRO A 80 0.69 -9.43 3.87
N ALA A 81 0.00 -8.52 4.55
CA ALA A 81 -0.52 -8.76 5.90
C ALA A 81 -1.45 -9.97 6.00
N TRP A 82 -2.23 -10.29 4.95
CA TRP A 82 -3.06 -11.49 4.96
C TRP A 82 -2.25 -12.79 5.10
N ARG A 83 -1.02 -12.83 4.58
CA ARG A 83 -0.11 -13.97 4.78
C ARG A 83 0.48 -13.99 6.20
N LEU A 84 0.80 -12.83 6.76
CA LEU A 84 1.26 -12.72 8.15
C LEU A 84 0.22 -13.27 9.12
N LEU A 85 -1.07 -13.02 8.87
CA LEU A 85 -2.19 -13.54 9.66
C LEU A 85 -2.29 -15.07 9.68
N GLN A 86 -1.63 -15.77 8.75
CA GLN A 86 -1.61 -17.23 8.70
C GLN A 86 -0.55 -17.87 9.61
N ALA A 87 0.32 -17.07 10.24
CA ALA A 87 1.37 -17.57 11.14
C ALA A 87 0.81 -18.37 12.33
N LYS A 88 -0.42 -18.06 12.73
CA LYS A 88 -1.16 -18.83 13.74
C LYS A 88 -2.67 -18.78 13.51
N LYS A 89 -3.41 -19.72 14.06
CA LYS A 89 -4.88 -19.74 13.99
C LYS A 89 -5.48 -18.63 14.85
N GLN A 90 -6.37 -17.82 14.27
CA GLN A 90 -7.11 -16.80 15.01
C GLN A 90 -8.11 -17.45 15.98
N LYS A 91 -8.15 -16.97 17.23
CA LYS A 91 -9.18 -17.33 18.21
C LYS A 91 -10.44 -16.48 17.98
N ASN A 92 -11.62 -17.06 18.16
CA ASN A 92 -12.91 -16.37 17.92
C ASN A 92 -13.09 -15.09 18.77
N SER A 93 -12.46 -15.02 19.95
CA SER A 93 -12.51 -13.86 20.86
C SER A 93 -11.49 -12.76 20.54
N THR A 94 -10.61 -12.96 19.53
CA THR A 94 -9.51 -12.04 19.24
C THR A 94 -9.84 -11.20 18.00
N SER A 95 -9.74 -9.86 18.12
CA SER A 95 -9.90 -8.95 16.98
C SER A 95 -8.80 -9.20 15.93
N ARG A 96 -9.08 -8.85 14.66
CA ARG A 96 -8.11 -8.93 13.57
C ARG A 96 -6.83 -8.12 13.85
N TYR A 97 -6.97 -6.94 14.42
CA TYR A 97 -5.85 -6.11 14.84
C TYR A 97 -4.96 -6.83 15.86
N ARG A 98 -5.56 -7.34 16.94
CA ARG A 98 -4.82 -8.08 17.99
C ARG A 98 -4.17 -9.34 17.42
N HIS A 99 -4.89 -10.07 16.58
CA HIS A 99 -4.35 -11.27 15.94
C HIS A 99 -3.13 -10.97 15.07
N LEU A 100 -3.15 -9.86 14.30
CA LEU A 100 -2.01 -9.44 13.51
C LEU A 100 -0.79 -9.11 14.37
N LEU A 101 -0.98 -8.38 15.47
CA LEU A 101 0.10 -8.09 16.42
C LEU A 101 0.75 -9.39 16.95
N GLU A 102 -0.07 -10.34 17.37
CA GLU A 102 0.40 -11.63 17.88
C GLU A 102 1.11 -12.48 16.81
N CYS A 103 0.66 -12.41 15.56
CA CYS A 103 1.34 -13.07 14.44
C CYS A 103 2.70 -12.44 14.15
N CYS A 104 2.79 -11.10 14.13
CA CYS A 104 4.04 -10.39 13.90
C CYS A 104 5.04 -10.63 15.04
N GLU A 105 4.59 -10.66 16.29
CA GLU A 105 5.41 -11.01 17.44
C GLU A 105 5.99 -12.43 17.29
N LEU A 106 5.14 -13.40 16.95
CA LEU A 106 5.56 -14.79 16.70
C LEU A 106 6.61 -14.90 15.57
N LEU A 107 6.48 -14.09 14.55
CA LEU A 107 7.40 -14.05 13.39
C LEU A 107 8.68 -13.24 13.67
N GLY A 108 8.76 -12.52 14.80
CA GLY A 108 9.88 -11.64 15.13
C GLY A 108 9.90 -10.30 14.36
N ILE A 109 8.74 -9.86 13.84
CA ILE A 109 8.61 -8.58 13.14
C ILE A 109 8.43 -7.47 14.17
N GLY A 110 9.44 -6.59 14.29
CA GLY A 110 9.41 -5.46 15.20
C GLY A 110 8.59 -4.26 14.72
N ASN A 111 8.35 -3.30 15.65
CA ASN A 111 7.75 -1.97 15.38
C ASN A 111 6.37 -2.00 14.70
N ILE A 112 5.63 -3.09 14.82
CA ILE A 112 4.32 -3.24 14.17
C ILE A 112 3.28 -2.26 14.73
N THR A 113 3.22 -2.06 16.07
CA THR A 113 2.23 -1.17 16.68
C THR A 113 2.38 0.28 16.22
N PRO A 114 3.57 0.92 16.29
CA PRO A 114 3.74 2.27 15.77
C PRO A 114 3.44 2.40 14.28
N PHE A 115 3.69 1.36 13.49
CA PHE A 115 3.35 1.34 12.06
C PHE A 115 1.83 1.34 11.86
N LEU A 116 1.10 0.43 12.52
CA LEU A 116 -0.35 0.33 12.39
C LEU A 116 -1.05 1.60 12.88
N ASP A 117 -0.60 2.19 13.99
CA ASP A 117 -1.18 3.42 14.54
C ASP A 117 -1.06 4.57 13.52
N ARG A 118 0.12 4.77 12.93
CA ARG A 118 0.35 5.78 11.90
C ARG A 118 -0.49 5.53 10.65
N MET A 119 -0.56 4.27 10.20
CA MET A 119 -1.36 3.89 9.03
C MET A 119 -2.85 4.14 9.27
N LEU A 120 -3.39 3.76 10.42
CA LEU A 120 -4.81 3.98 10.76
C LEU A 120 -5.15 5.47 10.90
N VAL A 121 -4.26 6.26 11.51
CA VAL A 121 -4.43 7.72 11.59
C VAL A 121 -4.41 8.35 10.19
N LEU A 122 -3.47 7.95 9.33
CA LEU A 122 -3.43 8.39 7.95
C LEU A 122 -4.72 8.05 7.22
N ASP A 123 -5.14 6.77 7.26
CA ASP A 123 -6.33 6.29 6.57
C ASP A 123 -7.59 7.04 7.03
N TYR A 124 -7.67 7.40 8.32
CA TYR A 124 -8.73 8.26 8.83
C TYR A 124 -8.67 9.68 8.25
N ILE A 125 -7.48 10.31 8.23
CA ILE A 125 -7.30 11.68 7.71
C ILE A 125 -7.69 11.78 6.23
N ILE A 126 -7.30 10.78 5.42
CA ILE A 126 -7.58 10.78 3.98
C ILE A 126 -8.89 10.07 3.61
N ALA A 127 -9.67 9.61 4.59
CA ALA A 127 -10.87 8.79 4.37
C ALA A 127 -10.61 7.63 3.39
N ASN A 128 -9.56 6.84 3.64
CA ASN A 128 -9.21 5.69 2.82
C ASN A 128 -10.19 4.54 3.08
N GLU A 129 -10.90 4.11 2.04
CA GLU A 129 -11.95 3.08 2.14
C GLU A 129 -11.45 1.67 1.77
N ASP A 130 -10.18 1.53 1.32
CA ASP A 130 -9.67 0.26 0.76
C ASP A 130 -8.35 -0.22 1.40
N ARG A 131 -8.14 0.01 2.70
CA ARG A 131 -6.98 -0.55 3.42
C ARG A 131 -7.21 -2.02 3.80
N HIS A 132 -7.28 -2.88 2.80
CA HIS A 132 -7.34 -4.32 3.03
C HIS A 132 -5.95 -4.94 3.25
N PHE A 133 -5.90 -6.19 3.71
CA PHE A 133 -4.66 -6.88 4.09
C PHE A 133 -3.68 -7.20 2.95
N ASN A 134 -4.01 -6.89 1.70
CA ASN A 134 -3.07 -6.91 0.58
C ASN A 134 -2.37 -5.55 0.35
N ASN A 135 -2.90 -4.45 0.92
CA ASN A 135 -2.42 -3.10 0.70
C ASN A 135 -1.43 -2.62 1.78
N PHE A 136 -0.91 -3.53 2.58
CA PHE A 136 0.22 -3.34 3.47
C PHE A 136 0.84 -4.69 3.84
N GLY A 137 2.07 -4.69 4.38
CA GLY A 137 2.77 -5.91 4.74
C GLY A 137 4.15 -5.65 5.30
N ALA A 138 4.95 -6.69 5.40
CA ALA A 138 6.33 -6.63 5.85
C ALA A 138 7.30 -6.99 4.72
N LEU A 139 8.49 -6.41 4.78
CA LEU A 139 9.61 -6.77 3.90
C LEU A 139 10.44 -7.86 4.57
N ARG A 140 10.91 -8.78 3.76
CA ARG A 140 11.79 -9.88 4.14
C ARG A 140 12.94 -9.98 3.14
N ASN A 141 14.14 -10.34 3.59
CA ASN A 141 15.23 -10.71 2.71
C ASN A 141 14.87 -12.01 1.96
N ALA A 142 14.99 -12.01 0.64
CA ALA A 142 14.56 -13.14 -0.19
C ALA A 142 15.45 -14.39 -0.05
N GLU A 143 16.72 -14.22 0.35
CA GLU A 143 17.68 -15.32 0.50
C GLU A 143 17.73 -15.82 1.95
N THR A 144 17.91 -14.91 2.91
CA THR A 144 18.09 -15.28 4.32
C THR A 144 16.77 -15.48 5.05
N LEU A 145 15.66 -15.01 4.48
CA LEU A 145 14.31 -14.98 5.08
C LEU A 145 14.22 -14.13 6.35
N GLU A 146 15.20 -13.28 6.60
CA GLU A 146 15.21 -12.36 7.73
C GLU A 146 14.20 -11.23 7.52
N TRP A 147 13.42 -10.89 8.54
CA TRP A 147 12.46 -9.79 8.50
C TRP A 147 13.16 -8.45 8.60
N LEU A 148 12.89 -7.58 7.65
CA LEU A 148 13.44 -6.23 7.56
C LEU A 148 12.52 -5.18 8.21
N GLY A 149 11.31 -5.58 8.61
CA GLY A 149 10.29 -4.72 9.22
C GLY A 149 9.09 -4.51 8.32
N MET A 150 8.23 -3.55 8.68
CA MET A 150 7.06 -3.23 7.87
C MET A 150 7.46 -2.49 6.59
N ALA A 151 6.80 -2.83 5.50
CA ALA A 151 6.97 -2.13 4.23
C ALA A 151 6.51 -0.66 4.34
N PRO A 152 7.07 0.27 3.53
CA PRO A 152 6.53 1.62 3.44
C PRO A 152 5.05 1.58 3.06
N ILE A 153 4.24 2.55 3.50
CA ILE A 153 2.80 2.59 3.16
C ILE A 153 2.65 2.87 1.67
N TYR A 154 1.80 2.10 1.00
CA TYR A 154 1.50 2.19 -0.42
C TYR A 154 -0.01 2.00 -0.65
N ASP A 155 -0.46 2.25 -1.89
CA ASP A 155 -1.85 2.03 -2.35
C ASP A 155 -2.89 2.77 -1.50
N SER A 156 -2.79 4.11 -1.49
CA SER A 156 -3.70 5.01 -0.76
C SER A 156 -4.65 5.79 -1.69
N GLY A 157 -4.77 5.38 -2.96
CA GLY A 157 -5.55 6.11 -3.96
C GLY A 157 -7.06 6.01 -3.79
N SER A 158 -7.58 4.95 -3.15
CA SER A 158 -9.00 4.78 -2.86
C SER A 158 -9.41 5.60 -1.61
N SER A 159 -9.16 6.90 -1.65
CA SER A 159 -9.33 7.85 -0.56
C SER A 159 -9.99 9.14 -1.04
N LEU A 160 -10.26 10.09 -0.14
CA LEU A 160 -10.79 11.43 -0.44
C LEU A 160 -12.07 11.40 -1.29
N GLY A 161 -12.95 10.43 -1.07
CA GLY A 161 -14.21 10.29 -1.80
C GLY A 161 -14.04 10.08 -3.30
N TYR A 162 -13.04 9.30 -3.71
CA TYR A 162 -12.61 9.08 -5.12
C TYR A 162 -13.73 8.64 -6.07
N ASP A 163 -14.81 8.06 -5.58
CA ASP A 163 -15.96 7.53 -6.30
C ASP A 163 -17.24 8.32 -6.04
N LYS A 164 -17.19 9.43 -5.26
CA LYS A 164 -18.35 10.21 -4.84
C LYS A 164 -18.49 11.51 -5.63
N MET A 165 -19.72 11.92 -5.89
CA MET A 165 -19.99 13.24 -6.44
C MET A 165 -19.90 14.34 -5.38
N PRO A 166 -19.55 15.60 -5.77
CA PRO A 166 -19.71 16.75 -4.88
C PRO A 166 -21.16 16.77 -4.33
N GLY A 167 -21.33 16.80 -3.01
CA GLY A 167 -22.63 16.71 -2.34
C GLY A 167 -22.97 15.33 -1.76
N GLN A 168 -22.14 14.32 -2.03
CA GLN A 168 -22.20 12.98 -1.41
C GLN A 168 -21.04 12.76 -0.41
N MET A 169 -20.15 13.75 -0.31
CA MET A 169 -19.01 13.75 0.62
C MET A 169 -19.40 14.29 1.98
#